data_686a66d0c70ea6e6dc7806029f735584
#
_entry.id   686a66d0c70ea6e6dc7806029f735584
#
_cell.length_a   1.000
_cell.length_b   1.000
_cell.length_c   1.000
_cell.angle_alpha   90.00
_cell.angle_beta   90.00
_cell.angle_gamma   90.00
#
_symmetry.space_group_name_H-M   'P 1'
#
loop_
_entity.id
_entity.type
_entity.pdbx_description
1 polymer ?
#
loop_
_entity_poly.entity_id
_entity_poly.type
_entity_poly.pdbx_seq_one_letter_code
_entity_poly.pdbx_strand_id
1 'polypeptide(L)' 'MKYKELTTQSEAELKKTLQELRGQAHDLALKLRTNQMKTSHKLGHIKKDIARILTFLSSIRK' A
#
# COMPACT_ATOMS: atom_id res chain seq x y z
N MET A 1 8.15 -0.95 -1.28
CA MET A 1 8.03 -2.41 -1.46
C MET A 1 8.59 -2.80 -2.81
N LYS A 2 9.51 -3.74 -2.82
CA LYS A 2 10.17 -4.17 -4.06
C LYS A 2 9.39 -5.30 -4.72
N TYR A 3 9.46 -5.37 -6.04
CA TYR A 3 8.77 -6.41 -6.79
C TYR A 3 9.13 -7.82 -6.33
N LYS A 4 10.41 -8.04 -6.00
CA LYS A 4 10.86 -9.35 -5.52
C LYS A 4 10.14 -9.78 -4.24
N GLU A 5 9.82 -8.84 -3.36
CA GLU A 5 9.09 -9.14 -2.14
C GLU A 5 7.66 -9.59 -2.46
N LEU A 6 7.07 -9.00 -3.49
CA LEU A 6 5.72 -9.38 -3.91
C LEU A 6 5.68 -10.80 -4.48
N THR A 7 6.71 -11.19 -5.22
CA THR A 7 6.74 -12.51 -5.85
C THR A 7 6.92 -13.65 -4.86
N THR A 8 7.42 -13.36 -3.65
CA THR A 8 7.62 -14.38 -2.62
C THR A 8 6.40 -14.56 -1.72
N GLN A 9 5.41 -13.69 -1.82
CA GLN A 9 4.23 -13.74 -0.97
C GLN A 9 3.06 -14.39 -1.69
N SER A 10 2.25 -15.13 -0.93
CA SER A 10 1.03 -15.71 -1.46
C SER A 10 -0.04 -14.63 -1.69
N GLU A 11 -1.08 -14.98 -2.49
CA GLU A 11 -2.17 -14.06 -2.74
C GLU A 11 -2.84 -13.61 -1.45
N ALA A 12 -3.05 -14.53 -0.51
CA ALA A 12 -3.68 -14.21 0.77
C ALA A 12 -2.82 -13.22 1.58
N GLU A 13 -1.51 -13.42 1.58
CA GLU A 13 -0.59 -12.51 2.28
C GLU A 13 -0.60 -11.12 1.64
N LEU A 14 -0.64 -11.06 0.31
CA LEU A 14 -0.69 -9.79 -0.41
C LEU A 14 -1.97 -9.03 -0.10
N LYS A 15 -3.09 -9.73 -0.02
CA LYS A 15 -4.37 -9.11 0.32
C LYS A 15 -4.34 -8.56 1.74
N LYS A 16 -3.74 -9.30 2.67
CA LYS A 16 -3.60 -8.84 4.05
C LYS A 16 -2.74 -7.59 4.12
N THR A 17 -1.60 -7.59 3.43
CA THR A 17 -0.72 -6.44 3.37
C THR A 17 -1.43 -5.24 2.75
N LEU A 18 -2.22 -5.48 1.72
CA LEU A 18 -2.99 -4.42 1.06
C LEU A 18 -3.97 -3.76 2.04
N GLN A 19 -4.67 -4.54 2.83
CA GLN A 19 -5.59 -3.99 3.83
C GLN A 19 -4.86 -3.17 4.89
N GLU A 20 -3.70 -3.66 5.33
CA GLU A 20 -2.88 -2.91 6.29
C GLU A 20 -2.43 -1.58 5.71
N LEU A 21 -1.97 -1.57 4.46
CA LEU A 21 -1.53 -0.35 3.81
C LEU A 21 -2.68 0.62 3.61
N ARG A 22 -3.86 0.13 3.26
CA ARG A 22 -5.05 0.98 3.12
C ARG A 22 -5.42 1.64 4.45
N GLY A 23 -5.33 0.89 5.55
CA GLY A 23 -5.56 1.42 6.88
C GLY A 23 -4.57 2.53 7.22
N GLN A 24 -3.29 2.30 6.94
CA GLN A 24 -2.26 3.31 7.16
C GLN A 24 -2.49 4.55 6.31
N ALA A 25 -2.87 4.37 5.05
CA ALA A 25 -3.16 5.49 4.16
C ALA A 25 -4.33 6.31 4.67
N HIS A 26 -5.37 5.64 5.17
CA HIS A 26 -6.53 6.32 5.74
C HIS A 26 -6.13 7.16 6.96
N ASP A 27 -5.35 6.56 7.87
CA ASP A 27 -4.90 7.27 9.07
C ASP A 27 -4.04 8.48 8.71
N LEU A 28 -3.12 8.32 7.75
CA LEU A 28 -2.28 9.43 7.33
C LEU A 28 -3.07 10.52 6.63
N ALA A 29 -4.10 10.15 5.87
CA ALA A 29 -4.98 11.13 5.23
C ALA A 29 -5.72 11.96 6.28
N LEU A 30 -6.15 11.33 7.38
CA LEU A 30 -6.79 12.05 8.47
C LEU A 30 -5.80 13.01 9.16
N LYS A 31 -4.55 12.59 9.33
CA LYS A 31 -3.53 13.44 9.92
C LYS A 31 -3.20 14.63 9.04
N LEU A 32 -3.25 14.48 7.72
CA LEU A 32 -3.01 15.60 6.80
C LEU A 32 -4.04 16.71 6.98
N ARG A 33 -5.27 16.37 7.37
CA ARG A 33 -6.30 17.37 7.64
C ARG A 33 -5.97 18.26 8.82
N THR A 34 -5.06 17.81 9.70
CA THR A 34 -4.63 18.56 10.86
C THR A 34 -3.29 19.28 10.64
N ASN A 35 -2.91 19.44 9.38
CA ASN A 35 -1.75 20.26 8.97
C ASN A 35 -0.37 19.66 9.25
N GLN A 36 -0.25 18.34 9.18
CA GLN A 36 1.04 17.68 9.34
C GLN A 36 1.65 17.38 7.98
N MET A 37 2.49 18.28 7.51
CA MET A 37 3.05 18.19 6.15
C MET A 37 3.97 17.00 5.93
N LYS A 38 4.63 16.52 6.98
CA LYS A 38 5.56 15.40 6.86
C LYS A 38 4.89 14.08 6.49
N THR A 39 3.59 13.95 6.77
CA THR A 39 2.86 12.71 6.48
C THR A 39 2.50 12.55 5.00
N SER A 40 2.52 13.63 4.21
CA SER A 40 2.20 13.52 2.78
C SER A 40 3.22 12.67 2.04
N HIS A 41 4.49 12.71 2.44
CA HIS A 41 5.54 11.91 1.84
C HIS A 41 5.30 10.43 2.08
N LYS A 42 4.98 10.07 3.33
CA LYS A 42 4.68 8.69 3.69
C LYS A 42 3.42 8.19 2.97
N LEU A 43 2.41 9.03 2.87
CA LEU A 43 1.17 8.67 2.18
C LEU A 43 1.44 8.36 0.71
N GLY A 44 2.29 9.16 0.06
CA GLY A 44 2.67 8.91 -1.32
C GLY A 44 3.34 7.55 -1.51
N HIS A 45 4.25 7.18 -0.61
CA HIS A 45 4.91 5.87 -0.65
C HIS A 45 3.92 4.73 -0.44
N ILE A 46 3.00 4.89 0.51
CA ILE A 46 2.00 3.87 0.79
C ILE A 46 1.08 3.68 -0.42
N LYS A 47 0.66 4.76 -1.05
CA LYS A 47 -0.18 4.67 -2.26
C LYS A 47 0.53 3.95 -3.39
N LYS A 48 1.83 4.19 -3.56
CA LYS A 48 2.62 3.48 -4.58
C LYS A 48 2.69 1.99 -4.28
N ASP A 49 2.88 1.62 -3.02
CA ASP A 49 2.91 0.22 -2.63
C ASP A 49 1.57 -0.45 -2.88
N ILE A 50 0.48 0.22 -2.55
CA ILE A 50 -0.87 -0.29 -2.81
C ILE A 50 -1.05 -0.53 -4.31
N ALA A 51 -0.65 0.42 -5.15
CA ALA A 51 -0.77 0.29 -6.59
C ALA A 51 0.02 -0.90 -7.11
N ARG A 52 1.24 -1.11 -6.60
CA ARG A 52 2.07 -2.24 -7.00
C ARG A 52 1.44 -3.56 -6.63
N ILE A 53 0.89 -3.68 -5.43
CA ILE A 53 0.22 -4.89 -4.98
C ILE A 53 -1.00 -5.18 -5.84
N LEU A 54 -1.81 -4.16 -6.13
CA LEU A 54 -2.99 -4.32 -6.96
C LEU A 54 -2.63 -4.77 -8.36
N THR A 55 -1.59 -4.20 -8.95
CA THR A 55 -1.12 -4.59 -10.27
C THR A 55 -0.63 -6.03 -10.27
N PHE A 56 0.12 -6.41 -9.24
CA PHE A 56 0.62 -7.78 -9.12
C PHE A 56 -0.51 -8.80 -8.96
N LEU A 57 -1.49 -8.49 -8.11
CA LEU A 57 -2.64 -9.37 -7.92
C LEU A 57 -3.46 -9.50 -9.20
N SER A 58 -3.63 -8.43 -9.94
CA SER A 58 -4.32 -8.47 -11.22
C SER A 58 -3.59 -9.37 -12.21
N SER A 59 -2.26 -9.33 -12.20
CA SER A 59 -1.44 -10.17 -13.07
C SER A 59 -1.57 -11.65 -12.72
N ILE A 60 -1.63 -11.98 -11.43
CA ILE A 60 -1.76 -13.37 -10.97
C ILE A 60 -3.12 -13.96 -11.36
N ARG A 61 -4.16 -13.12 -11.34
CA ARG A 61 -5.53 -13.57 -11.58
C ARG A 61 -5.87 -13.85 -13.03
N LYS A 62 -4.98 -13.59 -13.96
CA LYS A 62 -5.24 -13.84 -15.37
C LYS A 62 -5.36 -15.34 -15.71
#